data_4fd505fe0c3d2d12ea8acdd3dacf8bbf
#
_entry.id   4fd505fe0c3d2d12ea8acdd3dacf8bbf
#
_cell.length_a   1.000
_cell.length_b   1.000
_cell.length_c   1.000
_cell.angle_alpha   90.00
_cell.angle_beta   90.00
_cell.angle_gamma   90.00
#
_symmetry.space_group_name_H-M   'P 1'
#
loop_
_entity.id
_entity.type
_entity.pdbx_description
1 polymer ?
#
loop_
_entity_poly.entity_id
_entity_poly.type
_entity_poly.pdbx_seq_one_letter_code
_entity_poly.pdbx_strand_id
1 'polypeptide(L)'
;MEEGKDGSMEEEFRKMRRFKQEIMKEECIKVLREAPRGVLALHGENGYPYAIPLNQFYNDEDGKLYFHGALQGLKLDLLAKDKKVCFTTIDEGFKKEGEWPWHFRSVVCLGRMEIVEDREKVLSICRKLAERFYPTEESIEEEIRKAGSRVNVLVMTIDRMSGKLVKEA
;
A
#
# COMPACT_ATOMS: atom_id res chain seq x y z
N MET A 1 -44.21 10.76 -5.16
CA MET A 1 -43.11 9.76 -5.00
C MET A 1 -41.83 10.50 -5.36
N GLU A 2 -41.13 11.00 -4.34
CA GLU A 2 -39.85 11.67 -4.49
C GLU A 2 -38.75 10.58 -4.41
N GLU A 3 -38.04 10.42 -5.50
CA GLU A 3 -36.83 9.57 -5.54
C GLU A 3 -35.76 10.24 -4.71
N GLY A 4 -35.41 9.61 -3.60
CA GLY A 4 -34.27 10.00 -2.77
C GLY A 4 -32.96 9.92 -3.55
N LYS A 5 -32.37 11.08 -3.84
CA LYS A 5 -30.97 11.16 -4.27
C LYS A 5 -30.10 10.72 -3.11
N ASP A 6 -29.51 9.53 -3.21
CA ASP A 6 -28.38 9.10 -2.39
C ASP A 6 -27.19 10.02 -2.73
N GLY A 7 -27.04 11.03 -1.88
CA GLY A 7 -25.94 11.99 -1.97
C GLY A 7 -24.70 11.46 -1.27
N SER A 8 -24.07 10.41 -1.82
CA SER A 8 -22.69 10.12 -1.47
C SER A 8 -21.83 11.28 -1.98
N MET A 9 -21.46 12.20 -1.08
CA MET A 9 -20.45 13.22 -1.38
C MET A 9 -19.14 12.45 -1.64
N GLU A 10 -18.79 12.26 -2.92
CA GLU A 10 -17.44 11.89 -3.29
C GLU A 10 -16.50 12.95 -2.71
N GLU A 11 -15.67 12.59 -1.72
CA GLU A 11 -14.66 13.50 -1.19
C GLU A 11 -13.76 13.93 -2.37
N GLU A 12 -13.91 15.17 -2.82
CA GLU A 12 -13.12 15.69 -3.95
C GLU A 12 -11.68 15.94 -3.48
N PHE A 13 -10.80 15.03 -3.81
CA PHE A 13 -9.38 15.16 -3.50
C PHE A 13 -8.73 16.28 -4.33
N ARG A 14 -7.91 17.09 -3.68
CA ARG A 14 -7.16 18.16 -4.35
C ARG A 14 -6.28 17.64 -5.47
N LYS A 15 -6.33 18.28 -6.66
CA LYS A 15 -5.47 17.97 -7.80
C LYS A 15 -3.99 18.22 -7.50
N MET A 16 -3.11 17.42 -8.09
CA MET A 16 -1.67 17.56 -7.93
C MET A 16 -1.19 18.90 -8.49
N ARG A 17 -0.45 19.67 -7.69
CA ARG A 17 0.11 20.96 -8.14
C ARG A 17 1.07 20.82 -9.33
N ARG A 18 1.94 19.81 -9.31
CA ARG A 18 2.88 19.49 -10.39
C ARG A 18 2.30 18.47 -11.36
N PHE A 19 1.13 18.74 -11.92
CA PHE A 19 0.40 17.83 -12.82
C PHE A 19 1.20 17.38 -14.04
N LYS A 20 2.18 18.19 -14.53
CA LYS A 20 3.09 17.80 -15.64
C LYS A 20 4.03 16.64 -15.29
N GLN A 21 4.20 16.33 -14.02
CA GLN A 21 5.01 15.22 -13.53
C GLN A 21 4.15 14.01 -13.17
N GLU A 22 2.82 14.13 -13.24
CA GLU A 22 1.90 13.06 -12.94
C GLU A 22 2.11 11.89 -13.89
N ILE A 23 2.14 10.68 -13.34
CA ILE A 23 2.25 9.44 -14.11
C ILE A 23 0.89 8.74 -14.15
N MET A 24 0.70 7.90 -15.17
CA MET A 24 -0.55 7.18 -15.36
C MET A 24 -0.76 6.12 -14.26
N LYS A 25 -2.01 5.71 -14.08
CA LYS A 25 -2.39 4.71 -13.07
C LYS A 25 -1.62 3.40 -13.23
N GLU A 26 -1.41 2.96 -14.44
CA GLU A 26 -0.68 1.74 -14.79
C GLU A 26 0.78 1.80 -14.34
N GLU A 27 1.41 2.97 -14.47
CA GLU A 27 2.77 3.20 -13.97
C GLU A 27 2.81 3.23 -12.42
N CYS A 28 1.80 3.81 -11.78
CA CYS A 28 1.67 3.75 -10.32
C CYS A 28 1.56 2.31 -9.83
N ILE A 29 0.72 1.50 -10.46
CA ILE A 29 0.55 0.08 -10.13
C ILE A 29 1.87 -0.69 -10.32
N LYS A 30 2.61 -0.39 -11.39
CA LYS A 30 3.93 -1.00 -11.59
C LYS A 30 4.88 -0.69 -10.44
N VAL A 31 4.95 0.57 -10.00
CA VAL A 31 5.76 0.96 -8.82
C VAL A 31 5.31 0.22 -7.56
N LEU A 32 3.99 0.11 -7.31
CA LEU A 32 3.45 -0.61 -6.15
C LEU A 32 3.81 -2.11 -6.14
N ARG A 33 3.91 -2.74 -7.32
CA ARG A 33 4.32 -4.14 -7.46
C ARG A 33 5.82 -4.34 -7.27
N GLU A 34 6.63 -3.47 -7.84
CA GLU A 34 8.08 -3.65 -7.96
C GLU A 34 8.84 -3.13 -6.73
N ALA A 35 8.38 -2.03 -6.12
CA ALA A 35 9.04 -1.46 -4.96
C ALA A 35 9.06 -2.46 -3.78
N PRO A 36 10.22 -2.68 -3.16
CA PRO A 36 10.37 -3.71 -2.14
C PRO A 36 9.61 -3.37 -0.85
N ARG A 37 9.41 -2.10 -0.58
CA ARG A 37 8.73 -1.60 0.62
C ARG A 37 8.27 -0.16 0.44
N GLY A 38 7.33 0.25 1.28
CA GLY A 38 6.90 1.63 1.39
C GLY A 38 6.68 2.02 2.84
N VAL A 39 6.07 3.17 3.06
CA VAL A 39 5.76 3.71 4.38
C VAL A 39 4.25 3.84 4.51
N LEU A 40 3.70 3.21 5.55
CA LEU A 40 2.32 3.39 5.97
C LEU A 40 2.26 4.47 7.03
N ALA A 41 1.41 5.47 6.83
CA ALA A 41 1.14 6.55 7.76
C ALA A 41 -0.30 6.47 8.26
N LEU A 42 -0.48 6.64 9.57
CA LEU A 42 -1.75 6.62 10.29
C LEU A 42 -1.86 7.83 11.20
N HIS A 43 -3.08 8.12 11.65
CA HIS A 43 -3.29 9.05 12.76
C HIS A 43 -2.72 8.41 14.04
N GLY A 44 -1.68 9.02 14.57
CA GLY A 44 -0.99 8.55 15.76
C GLY A 44 -1.54 9.15 17.05
N GLU A 45 -0.80 8.97 18.13
CA GLU A 45 -1.16 9.48 19.45
C GLU A 45 -0.68 10.92 19.64
N ASN A 46 -1.38 11.66 20.52
CA ASN A 46 -1.03 13.04 20.89
C ASN A 46 -0.93 14.01 19.71
N GLY A 47 -1.68 13.75 18.61
CA GLY A 47 -1.66 14.58 17.41
C GLY A 47 -0.46 14.35 16.48
N TYR A 48 0.45 13.43 16.81
CA TYR A 48 1.54 13.07 15.92
C TYR A 48 1.09 12.08 14.86
N PRO A 49 1.49 12.22 13.58
CA PRO A 49 1.35 11.15 12.61
C PRO A 49 2.27 9.98 12.99
N TYR A 50 1.77 8.76 12.83
CA TYR A 50 2.56 7.54 13.03
C TYR A 50 2.88 6.93 11.66
N ALA A 51 4.17 6.77 11.35
CA ALA A 51 4.63 6.28 10.05
C ALA A 51 5.61 5.11 10.24
N ILE A 52 5.37 4.00 9.55
CA ILE A 52 6.17 2.77 9.63
C ILE A 52 6.48 2.20 8.26
N PRO A 53 7.72 1.70 8.04
CA PRO A 53 8.04 0.97 6.81
C PRO A 53 7.40 -0.43 6.83
N LEU A 54 6.81 -0.83 5.70
CA LEU A 54 6.19 -2.14 5.51
C LEU A 54 6.46 -2.65 4.09
N ASN A 55 6.48 -3.98 3.96
CA ASN A 55 6.40 -4.62 2.65
C ASN A 55 4.94 -4.71 2.23
N GLN A 56 4.64 -4.26 1.03
CA GLN A 56 3.31 -4.33 0.43
C GLN A 56 3.21 -5.45 -0.59
N PHE A 57 2.00 -5.90 -0.81
CA PHE A 57 1.60 -6.71 -1.95
C PHE A 57 0.40 -6.04 -2.64
N TYR A 58 0.57 -5.61 -3.90
CA TYR A 58 -0.56 -5.14 -4.71
C TYR A 58 -1.19 -6.35 -5.39
N ASN A 59 -2.48 -6.55 -5.13
CA ASN A 59 -3.24 -7.65 -5.72
C ASN A 59 -4.01 -7.15 -6.94
N ASP A 60 -3.66 -7.65 -8.13
CA ASP A 60 -4.29 -7.26 -9.40
C ASP A 60 -5.74 -7.70 -9.52
N GLU A 61 -6.12 -8.75 -8.80
CA GLU A 61 -7.48 -9.31 -8.87
C GLU A 61 -8.53 -8.35 -8.29
N ASP A 62 -8.15 -7.58 -7.25
CA ASP A 62 -9.08 -6.69 -6.55
C ASP A 62 -8.58 -5.24 -6.43
N GLY A 63 -7.39 -4.93 -6.94
CA GLY A 63 -6.80 -3.59 -6.94
C GLY A 63 -6.45 -3.05 -5.56
N LYS A 64 -6.23 -3.93 -4.57
CA LYS A 64 -5.95 -3.57 -3.18
C LYS A 64 -4.51 -3.82 -2.80
N LEU A 65 -4.08 -3.12 -1.74
CA LEU A 65 -2.78 -3.36 -1.09
C LEU A 65 -2.96 -4.25 0.14
N TYR A 66 -2.08 -5.21 0.27
CA TYR A 66 -2.04 -6.13 1.38
C TYR A 66 -0.71 -6.04 2.12
N PHE A 67 -0.76 -6.21 3.44
CA PHE A 67 0.40 -6.13 4.33
C PHE A 67 0.29 -7.23 5.38
N HIS A 68 1.37 -7.91 5.68
CA HIS A 68 1.41 -8.81 6.83
C HIS A 68 1.87 -8.08 8.09
N GLY A 69 1.50 -8.59 9.24
CA GLY A 69 1.88 -8.00 10.52
C GLY A 69 1.57 -8.90 11.71
N ALA A 70 1.98 -8.46 12.89
CA ALA A 70 1.69 -9.13 14.14
C ALA A 70 0.20 -9.05 14.50
N LEU A 71 -0.24 -9.92 15.40
CA LEU A 71 -1.62 -9.98 15.90
C LEU A 71 -1.99 -8.81 16.83
N GLN A 72 -1.02 -8.07 17.32
CA GLN A 72 -1.21 -6.95 18.26
C GLN A 72 -0.12 -5.89 18.07
N GLY A 73 -0.35 -4.71 18.61
CA GLY A 73 0.60 -3.59 18.62
C GLY A 73 -0.04 -2.28 18.22
N LEU A 74 0.68 -1.17 18.42
CA LEU A 74 0.21 0.19 18.26
C LEU A 74 -0.50 0.45 16.93
N LYS A 75 0.01 -0.11 15.84
CA LYS A 75 -0.63 0.01 14.51
C LYS A 75 -2.08 -0.46 14.51
N LEU A 76 -2.36 -1.61 15.14
CA LEU A 76 -3.72 -2.17 15.21
C LEU A 76 -4.61 -1.35 16.14
N ASP A 77 -4.08 -0.86 17.25
CA ASP A 77 -4.79 0.01 18.20
C ASP A 77 -5.18 1.34 17.53
N LEU A 78 -4.31 1.88 16.68
CA LEU A 78 -4.59 3.10 15.91
C LEU A 78 -5.64 2.85 14.83
N LEU A 79 -5.55 1.74 14.09
CA LEU A 79 -6.52 1.36 13.06
C LEU A 79 -7.92 1.09 13.65
N ALA A 80 -8.00 0.62 14.89
CA ALA A 80 -9.28 0.47 15.58
C ALA A 80 -9.97 1.82 15.85
N LYS A 81 -9.20 2.91 15.97
CA LYS A 81 -9.71 4.26 16.20
C LYS A 81 -10.04 4.97 14.89
N ASP A 82 -9.18 4.84 13.88
CA ASP A 82 -9.35 5.46 12.55
C ASP A 82 -8.77 4.57 11.46
N LYS A 83 -9.59 4.21 10.49
CA LYS A 83 -9.23 3.36 9.36
C LYS A 83 -8.59 4.11 8.20
N LYS A 84 -8.65 5.45 8.17
CA LYS A 84 -8.06 6.27 7.11
C LYS A 84 -6.54 6.25 7.22
N VAL A 85 -5.88 5.90 6.12
CA VAL A 85 -4.42 5.72 6.06
C VAL A 85 -3.85 6.32 4.78
N CYS A 86 -2.55 6.58 4.81
CA CYS A 86 -1.76 6.93 3.64
C CYS A 86 -0.62 5.91 3.48
N PHE A 87 -0.48 5.34 2.30
CA PHE A 87 0.68 4.51 1.96
C PHE A 87 1.47 5.16 0.84
N THR A 88 2.79 5.25 0.99
CA THR A 88 3.68 5.82 -0.02
C THR A 88 4.87 4.91 -0.28
N THR A 89 5.30 4.85 -1.55
CA THR A 89 6.51 4.15 -1.96
C THR A 89 7.18 4.86 -3.11
N ILE A 90 8.44 4.52 -3.35
CA ILE A 90 9.26 5.01 -4.47
C ILE A 90 9.93 3.82 -5.16
N ASP A 91 10.19 3.94 -6.47
CA ASP A 91 11.01 2.98 -7.19
C ASP A 91 12.50 3.21 -6.93
N GLU A 92 13.36 2.34 -7.45
CA GLU A 92 14.82 2.48 -7.32
C GLU A 92 15.39 3.66 -8.14
N GLY A 93 14.57 4.22 -9.01
CA GLY A 93 14.98 5.29 -9.91
C GLY A 93 15.84 4.82 -11.08
N PHE A 94 16.17 5.77 -11.95
CA PHE A 94 16.98 5.52 -13.14
C PHE A 94 17.64 6.80 -13.65
N LYS A 95 18.73 6.65 -14.41
CA LYS A 95 19.31 7.72 -15.21
C LYS A 95 18.86 7.58 -16.66
N LYS A 96 18.47 8.68 -17.27
CA LYS A 96 18.29 8.71 -18.74
C LYS A 96 19.65 8.89 -19.41
N GLU A 97 19.82 8.22 -20.53
CA GLU A 97 21.04 8.35 -21.33
C GLU A 97 21.26 9.83 -21.73
N GLY A 98 22.47 10.31 -21.51
CA GLY A 98 22.84 11.72 -21.78
C GLY A 98 22.33 12.75 -20.76
N GLU A 99 21.58 12.33 -19.74
CA GLU A 99 21.14 13.21 -18.66
C GLU A 99 21.95 12.99 -17.38
N TRP A 100 22.25 14.10 -16.69
CA TRP A 100 22.95 14.07 -15.41
C TRP A 100 22.03 13.71 -14.21
N PRO A 101 20.80 14.25 -14.13
CA PRO A 101 19.93 14.04 -12.98
C PRO A 101 19.41 12.60 -12.87
N TRP A 102 19.20 12.16 -11.62
CA TRP A 102 18.50 10.93 -11.30
C TRP A 102 16.99 11.15 -11.42
N HIS A 103 16.31 10.16 -11.92
CA HIS A 103 14.85 10.14 -12.01
C HIS A 103 14.30 9.03 -11.13
N PHE A 104 13.18 9.28 -10.45
CA PHE A 104 12.45 8.24 -9.73
C PHE A 104 10.96 8.49 -9.79
N ARG A 105 10.18 7.41 -9.63
CA ARG A 105 8.73 7.48 -9.50
C ARG A 105 8.34 7.32 -8.05
N SER A 106 7.41 8.13 -7.60
CA SER A 106 6.78 8.01 -6.28
C SER A 106 5.29 7.83 -6.43
N VAL A 107 4.70 7.00 -5.56
CA VAL A 107 3.27 6.75 -5.50
C VAL A 107 2.76 7.03 -4.10
N VAL A 108 1.61 7.70 -4.02
CA VAL A 108 0.87 7.95 -2.79
C VAL A 108 -0.54 7.39 -2.95
N CYS A 109 -0.92 6.52 -2.04
CA CYS A 109 -2.25 5.94 -1.95
C CYS A 109 -2.92 6.45 -0.67
N LEU A 110 -4.09 7.06 -0.80
CA LEU A 110 -4.98 7.37 0.31
C LEU A 110 -6.08 6.32 0.32
N GLY A 111 -6.48 5.86 1.50
CA GLY A 111 -7.49 4.82 1.58
C GLY A 111 -7.84 4.41 2.99
N ARG A 112 -8.51 3.27 3.10
CA ARG A 112 -8.98 2.71 4.36
C ARG A 112 -8.40 1.32 4.55
N MET A 113 -7.93 1.05 5.75
CA MET A 113 -7.28 -0.21 6.10
C MET A 113 -8.09 -1.00 7.10
N GLU A 114 -8.17 -2.31 6.88
CA GLU A 114 -8.90 -3.26 7.72
C GLU A 114 -8.10 -4.53 7.92
N ILE A 115 -8.43 -5.27 8.98
CA ILE A 115 -7.87 -6.61 9.23
C ILE A 115 -8.64 -7.60 8.35
N VAL A 116 -7.93 -8.52 7.70
CA VAL A 116 -8.54 -9.64 6.96
C VAL A 116 -8.93 -10.72 7.96
N GLU A 117 -10.23 -10.96 8.12
CA GLU A 117 -10.76 -11.95 9.07
C GLU A 117 -10.74 -13.38 8.51
N ASP A 118 -10.93 -13.52 7.20
CA ASP A 118 -10.93 -14.82 6.51
C ASP A 118 -9.53 -15.46 6.54
N ARG A 119 -9.44 -16.57 7.26
CA ARG A 119 -8.18 -17.28 7.46
C ARG A 119 -7.59 -17.88 6.20
N GLU A 120 -8.39 -18.36 5.29
CA GLU A 120 -7.93 -18.91 4.01
C GLU A 120 -7.33 -17.78 3.16
N LYS A 121 -7.98 -16.63 3.13
CA LYS A 121 -7.48 -15.44 2.46
C LYS A 121 -6.16 -14.95 3.11
N VAL A 122 -6.05 -14.96 4.42
CA VAL A 122 -4.80 -14.62 5.13
C VAL A 122 -3.66 -15.51 4.64
N LEU A 123 -3.84 -16.83 4.63
CA LEU A 123 -2.80 -17.76 4.20
C LEU A 123 -2.44 -17.59 2.71
N SER A 124 -3.43 -17.38 1.85
CA SER A 124 -3.21 -17.12 0.43
C SER A 124 -2.39 -15.85 0.20
N ILE A 125 -2.69 -14.76 0.90
CA ILE A 125 -1.93 -13.51 0.81
C ILE A 125 -0.52 -13.65 1.39
N CYS A 126 -0.37 -14.36 2.51
CA CYS A 126 0.96 -14.64 3.07
C CYS A 126 1.84 -15.42 2.09
N ARG A 127 1.27 -16.38 1.35
CA ARG A 127 1.97 -17.10 0.29
C ARG A 127 2.44 -16.16 -0.81
N LYS A 128 1.54 -15.35 -1.37
CA LYS A 128 1.86 -14.35 -2.42
C LYS A 128 2.92 -13.34 -1.97
N LEU A 129 2.91 -12.95 -0.69
CA LEU A 129 3.96 -12.11 -0.11
C LEU A 129 5.30 -12.87 0.00
N ALA A 130 5.27 -14.13 0.43
CA ALA A 130 6.46 -14.96 0.59
C ALA A 130 7.15 -15.24 -0.75
N GLU A 131 6.39 -15.46 -1.83
CA GLU A 131 6.89 -15.64 -3.20
C GLU A 131 7.84 -14.53 -3.67
N ARG A 132 7.72 -13.32 -3.11
CA ARG A 132 8.60 -12.19 -3.42
C ARG A 132 9.99 -12.29 -2.78
N PHE A 133 10.14 -13.08 -1.71
CA PHE A 133 11.33 -13.08 -0.87
C PHE A 133 11.97 -14.44 -0.73
N TYR A 134 11.23 -15.52 -0.93
CA TYR A 134 11.71 -16.89 -0.74
C TYR A 134 11.94 -17.56 -2.10
N PRO A 135 13.10 -18.23 -2.29
CA PRO A 135 13.51 -18.72 -3.62
C PRO A 135 12.82 -20.02 -4.04
N THR A 136 12.24 -20.77 -3.10
CA THR A 136 11.67 -22.11 -3.39
C THR A 136 10.31 -22.29 -2.73
N GLU A 137 9.46 -23.11 -3.34
CA GLU A 137 8.16 -23.49 -2.79
C GLU A 137 8.28 -24.13 -1.39
N GLU A 138 9.32 -24.95 -1.18
CA GLU A 138 9.56 -25.58 0.11
C GLU A 138 9.85 -24.55 1.22
N SER A 139 10.63 -23.51 0.92
CA SER A 139 10.91 -22.42 1.87
C SER A 139 9.68 -21.58 2.17
N ILE A 140 8.80 -21.39 1.19
CA ILE A 140 7.50 -20.71 1.37
C ILE A 140 6.60 -21.51 2.30
N GLU A 141 6.44 -22.80 2.05
CA GLU A 141 5.63 -23.71 2.90
C GLU A 141 6.14 -23.76 4.33
N GLU A 142 7.47 -23.82 4.51
CA GLU A 142 8.06 -23.81 5.84
C GLU A 142 7.76 -22.50 6.59
N GLU A 143 7.87 -21.35 5.93
CA GLU A 143 7.56 -20.05 6.53
C GLU A 143 6.09 -19.93 6.89
N ILE A 144 5.17 -20.34 6.01
CA ILE A 144 3.74 -20.34 6.26
C ILE A 144 3.40 -21.24 7.46
N ARG A 145 4.02 -22.41 7.55
CA ARG A 145 3.83 -23.32 8.68
C ARG A 145 4.30 -22.74 10.00
N LYS A 146 5.44 -22.03 10.00
CA LYS A 146 6.03 -21.42 11.20
C LYS A 146 5.26 -20.17 11.66
N ALA A 147 4.91 -19.31 10.72
CA ALA A 147 4.35 -17.99 11.00
C ALA A 147 2.83 -17.93 10.92
N GLY A 148 2.21 -18.85 10.20
CA GLY A 148 0.82 -18.78 9.78
C GLY A 148 -0.22 -18.57 10.89
N SER A 149 -0.03 -19.14 12.10
CA SER A 149 -0.96 -18.94 13.23
C SER A 149 -0.76 -17.60 13.97
N ARG A 150 0.35 -16.92 13.74
CA ARG A 150 0.77 -15.71 14.46
C ARG A 150 0.78 -14.45 13.60
N VAL A 151 0.29 -14.55 12.37
CA VAL A 151 0.28 -13.45 11.42
C VAL A 151 -1.14 -12.96 11.15
N ASN A 152 -1.28 -11.63 11.11
CA ASN A 152 -2.42 -10.93 10.54
C ASN A 152 -2.07 -10.43 9.15
N VAL A 153 -3.10 -10.29 8.33
CA VAL A 153 -3.04 -9.55 7.08
C VAL A 153 -3.95 -8.34 7.16
N LEU A 154 -3.41 -7.19 6.79
CA LEU A 154 -4.15 -5.96 6.64
C LEU A 154 -4.43 -5.74 5.15
N VAL A 155 -5.61 -5.27 4.84
CA VAL A 155 -6.02 -4.90 3.49
C VAL A 155 -6.33 -3.41 3.43
N MET A 156 -5.73 -2.71 2.46
CA MET A 156 -6.03 -1.31 2.17
C MET A 156 -6.84 -1.21 0.89
N THR A 157 -8.07 -0.73 1.02
CA THR A 157 -8.87 -0.26 -0.12
C THR A 157 -8.40 1.13 -0.49
N ILE A 158 -8.00 1.32 -1.73
CA ILE A 158 -7.45 2.58 -2.23
C ILE A 158 -8.59 3.48 -2.69
N ASP A 159 -8.80 4.59 -2.01
CA ASP A 159 -9.79 5.62 -2.39
C ASP A 159 -9.20 6.57 -3.44
N ARG A 160 -7.89 6.87 -3.33
CA ARG A 160 -7.14 7.67 -4.31
C ARG A 160 -5.72 7.17 -4.46
N MET A 161 -5.28 7.04 -5.70
CA MET A 161 -3.89 6.78 -6.08
C MET A 161 -3.37 7.96 -6.89
N SER A 162 -2.18 8.43 -6.59
CA SER A 162 -1.47 9.44 -7.37
C SER A 162 0.01 9.12 -7.43
N GLY A 163 0.63 9.37 -8.55
CA GLY A 163 2.06 9.16 -8.73
C GLY A 163 2.71 10.26 -9.54
N LYS A 164 3.99 10.41 -9.39
CA LYS A 164 4.77 11.38 -10.14
C LYS A 164 6.16 10.88 -10.48
N LEU A 165 6.66 11.30 -11.64
CA LEU A 165 8.05 11.19 -12.02
C LEU A 165 8.79 12.44 -11.53
N VAL A 166 9.78 12.23 -10.69
CA VAL A 166 10.62 13.28 -10.14
C VAL A 166 11.98 13.28 -10.84
N LYS A 167 12.46 14.45 -11.20
CA LYS A 167 13.82 14.68 -11.67
C LYS A 167 14.58 15.37 -10.53
N GLU A 168 15.59 14.70 -9.99
CA GLU A 168 16.48 15.29 -9.01
C GLU A 168 17.46 16.23 -9.72
N ALA A 169 17.46 17.49 -9.28
CA ALA A 169 18.33 18.53 -9.84
C ALA A 169 19.59 18.68 -8.98
#